data_b1e529d09d5fc8e5527ea71b2754dac9
#
_entry.id   b1e529d09d5fc8e5527ea71b2754dac9
#
_cell.length_a   1.000
_cell.length_b   1.000
_cell.length_c   1.000
_cell.angle_alpha   90.00
_cell.angle_beta   90.00
_cell.angle_gamma   90.00
#
_symmetry.space_group_name_H-M   'P 1'
#
loop_
_entity.id
_entity.type
_entity.pdbx_description
1 polymer ?
#
loop_
_entity_poly.entity_id
_entity_poly.type
_entity_poly.pdbx_seq_one_letter_code
_entity_poly.pdbx_strand_id
1 'polypeptide(L)'
;MSRKDDKDMKYKTRNDIILVCILAVLASIIFLFLPKEKGETLLIYKDGSLIATLNLNSDTQYDMEILEVIIENGKAYVTNAACPDKVCENTAPIKNKGESIICVPQKIVLKIAGNEFDAVI
;
A
#
# COMPACT_ATOMS: atom_id res chain seq x y z
N MET A 1 -19.12 7.70 -53.34
CA MET A 1 -18.17 6.90 -52.58
C MET A 1 -17.90 7.44 -51.18
N SER A 2 -17.96 8.70 -50.94
CA SER A 2 -17.53 9.29 -49.69
C SER A 2 -18.63 9.54 -48.64
N ARG A 3 -19.88 9.74 -49.05
CA ARG A 3 -20.93 10.14 -48.10
C ARG A 3 -21.42 9.03 -47.18
N LYS A 4 -21.48 7.78 -47.67
CA LYS A 4 -21.85 6.63 -46.84
C LYS A 4 -20.73 6.26 -45.87
N ASP A 5 -19.52 6.31 -46.34
CA ASP A 5 -18.36 5.95 -45.52
C ASP A 5 -18.15 6.96 -44.39
N ASP A 6 -18.40 8.26 -44.62
CA ASP A 6 -18.31 9.28 -43.59
C ASP A 6 -19.37 9.12 -42.50
N LYS A 7 -20.59 8.76 -42.86
CA LYS A 7 -21.65 8.51 -41.89
C LYS A 7 -21.39 7.26 -41.07
N ASP A 8 -20.95 6.19 -41.71
CA ASP A 8 -20.63 4.94 -41.05
C ASP A 8 -19.43 5.12 -40.13
N MET A 9 -18.46 5.90 -40.55
CA MET A 9 -17.29 6.23 -39.73
C MET A 9 -17.67 7.07 -38.52
N LYS A 10 -18.61 8.01 -38.67
CA LYS A 10 -19.10 8.83 -37.56
C LYS A 10 -19.85 8.01 -36.51
N TYR A 11 -20.71 7.08 -36.95
CA TYR A 11 -21.43 6.19 -36.04
C TYR A 11 -20.47 5.25 -35.32
N LYS A 12 -19.54 4.69 -36.04
CA LYS A 12 -18.55 3.77 -35.50
C LYS A 12 -17.68 4.44 -34.45
N THR A 13 -17.22 5.66 -34.74
CA THR A 13 -16.38 6.41 -33.80
C THR A 13 -17.13 6.79 -32.53
N ARG A 14 -18.41 7.19 -32.63
CA ARG A 14 -19.23 7.52 -31.47
C ARG A 14 -19.46 6.31 -30.59
N ASN A 15 -19.80 5.18 -31.19
CA ASN A 15 -20.00 3.94 -30.45
C ASN A 15 -18.71 3.46 -29.80
N ASP A 16 -17.59 3.61 -30.49
CA ASP A 16 -16.28 3.24 -29.96
C ASP A 16 -15.90 4.12 -28.75
N ILE A 17 -16.16 5.42 -28.84
CA ILE A 17 -15.90 6.34 -27.71
C ILE A 17 -16.79 6.00 -26.51
N ILE A 18 -18.08 5.72 -26.75
CA ILE A 18 -19.00 5.30 -25.68
C ILE A 18 -18.51 4.00 -25.04
N LEU A 19 -18.10 3.05 -25.85
CA LEU A 19 -17.60 1.76 -25.36
C LEU A 19 -16.35 1.94 -24.51
N VAL A 20 -15.40 2.75 -24.96
CA VAL A 20 -14.18 3.05 -24.20
C VAL A 20 -14.51 3.75 -22.88
N CYS A 21 -15.45 4.70 -22.91
CA CYS A 21 -15.89 5.38 -21.69
C CYS A 21 -16.52 4.42 -20.68
N ILE A 22 -17.37 3.52 -21.15
CA ILE A 22 -18.02 2.51 -20.30
C ILE A 22 -16.97 1.59 -19.68
N LEU A 23 -16.02 1.11 -20.49
CA LEU A 23 -14.94 0.26 -20.00
C LEU A 23 -14.05 0.98 -18.98
N ALA A 24 -13.76 2.25 -19.22
CA ALA A 24 -12.97 3.06 -18.29
C ALA A 24 -13.68 3.25 -16.95
N VAL A 25 -15.00 3.52 -17.00
CA VAL A 25 -15.81 3.65 -15.78
C VAL A 25 -15.89 2.34 -15.04
N LEU A 26 -16.12 1.21 -15.74
CA LEU A 26 -16.16 -0.09 -15.10
C LEU A 26 -14.82 -0.45 -14.47
N ALA A 27 -13.73 -0.22 -15.17
CA ALA A 27 -12.39 -0.46 -14.64
C ALA A 27 -12.11 0.39 -13.39
N SER A 28 -12.54 1.64 -13.41
CA SER A 28 -12.41 2.54 -12.26
C SER A 28 -13.20 2.03 -11.05
N ILE A 29 -14.43 1.58 -11.28
CA ILE A 29 -15.28 1.03 -10.21
C ILE A 29 -14.64 -0.23 -9.64
N ILE A 30 -14.19 -1.14 -10.50
CA ILE A 30 -13.52 -2.37 -10.07
C ILE A 30 -12.28 -2.04 -9.23
N PHE A 31 -11.50 -1.06 -9.67
CA PHE A 31 -10.28 -0.64 -8.95
C PHE A 31 -10.61 -0.10 -7.56
N LEU A 32 -11.71 0.66 -7.43
CA LEU A 32 -12.13 1.20 -6.13
C LEU A 32 -12.69 0.12 -5.20
N PHE A 33 -13.33 -0.90 -5.76
CA PHE A 33 -13.92 -1.99 -4.98
C PHE A 33 -12.97 -3.17 -4.76
N LEU A 34 -11.78 -3.16 -5.36
CA LEU A 34 -10.80 -4.20 -5.09
C LEU A 34 -10.46 -4.20 -3.60
N PRO A 35 -10.70 -5.32 -2.90
CA PRO A 35 -10.37 -5.40 -1.49
C PRO A 35 -8.85 -5.33 -1.33
N LYS A 36 -8.39 -4.39 -0.54
CA LYS A 36 -6.99 -4.35 -0.15
C LYS A 36 -6.73 -5.53 0.79
N GLU A 37 -5.76 -6.34 0.46
CA GLU A 37 -5.38 -7.44 1.31
C GLU A 37 -4.80 -6.92 2.61
N LYS A 38 -5.35 -7.37 3.72
CA LYS A 38 -4.82 -7.04 5.04
C LYS A 38 -3.53 -7.81 5.26
N GLY A 39 -2.53 -7.13 5.79
CA GLY A 39 -1.31 -7.78 6.18
C GLY A 39 -1.48 -8.60 7.44
N GLU A 40 -0.67 -9.63 7.59
CA GLU A 40 -0.67 -10.48 8.76
C GLU A 40 0.59 -10.32 9.60
N THR A 41 1.68 -9.89 8.97
CA THR A 41 2.99 -9.82 9.60
C THR A 41 3.64 -8.47 9.34
N LEU A 42 4.25 -7.92 10.39
CA LEU A 42 5.07 -6.72 10.29
C LEU A 42 6.54 -7.13 10.30
N LEU A 43 7.25 -6.73 9.25
CA LEU A 43 8.69 -6.96 9.13
C LEU A 43 9.43 -5.67 9.47
N ILE A 44 10.41 -5.77 10.37
CA ILE A 44 11.23 -4.63 10.76
C ILE A 44 12.64 -4.83 10.24
N TYR A 45 13.06 -3.91 9.37
CA TYR A 45 14.40 -3.91 8.80
C TYR A 45 15.20 -2.75 9.38
N LYS A 46 16.47 -3.00 9.67
CA LYS A 46 17.42 -1.98 10.07
C LYS A 46 18.68 -2.14 9.24
N ASP A 47 19.11 -1.07 8.57
CA ASP A 47 20.26 -1.09 7.66
C ASP A 47 20.17 -2.18 6.58
N GLY A 48 18.97 -2.46 6.11
CA GLY A 48 18.73 -3.48 5.09
C GLY A 48 18.63 -4.91 5.61
N SER A 49 18.77 -5.11 6.91
CA SER A 49 18.68 -6.44 7.52
C SER A 49 17.42 -6.60 8.35
N LEU A 50 16.76 -7.74 8.21
CA LEU A 50 15.58 -8.06 9.00
C LEU A 50 15.98 -8.32 10.45
N ILE A 51 15.48 -7.50 11.38
CA ILE A 51 15.80 -7.61 12.80
C ILE A 51 14.66 -8.16 13.65
N ALA A 52 13.42 -8.02 13.18
CA ALA A 52 12.26 -8.51 13.93
C ALA A 52 11.09 -8.79 13.00
N THR A 53 10.24 -9.72 13.42
CA THR A 53 9.00 -10.05 12.74
C THR A 53 7.90 -10.08 13.81
N LEU A 54 6.86 -9.26 13.61
CA LEU A 54 5.75 -9.16 14.55
C LEU A 54 4.43 -9.55 13.89
N ASN A 55 3.52 -10.10 14.68
CA ASN A 55 2.21 -10.50 14.19
C ASN A 55 1.24 -9.33 14.36
N LEU A 56 0.61 -8.90 13.26
CA LEU A 56 -0.37 -7.81 13.27
C LEU A 56 -1.69 -8.18 13.92
N ASN A 57 -1.99 -9.47 14.04
CA ASN A 57 -3.22 -9.94 14.65
C ASN A 57 -3.19 -9.90 16.19
N SER A 58 -2.02 -9.71 16.76
CA SER A 58 -1.82 -9.60 18.21
C SER A 58 -1.33 -8.20 18.55
N ASP A 59 -1.96 -7.56 19.52
CA ASP A 59 -1.49 -6.28 20.02
C ASP A 59 -0.12 -6.47 20.66
N THR A 60 0.87 -5.77 20.12
CA THR A 60 2.26 -5.95 20.53
C THR A 60 2.98 -4.60 20.53
N GLN A 61 3.92 -4.46 21.43
CA GLN A 61 4.77 -3.29 21.51
C GLN A 61 6.23 -3.74 21.37
N TYR A 62 6.94 -3.13 20.45
CA TYR A 62 8.35 -3.43 20.21
C TYR A 62 9.17 -2.15 20.43
N ASP A 63 9.95 -2.15 21.49
CA ASP A 63 10.75 -1.01 21.88
C ASP A 63 12.15 -1.11 21.26
N MET A 64 12.50 -0.09 20.50
CA MET A 64 13.84 0.08 19.91
C MET A 64 14.49 1.29 20.55
N GLU A 65 15.82 1.33 20.53
CA GLU A 65 16.56 2.45 21.11
C GLU A 65 16.17 3.82 20.54
N ILE A 66 15.76 3.85 19.28
CA ILE A 66 15.52 5.07 18.52
C ILE A 66 14.05 5.32 18.20
N LEU A 67 13.21 4.31 18.38
CA LEU A 67 11.76 4.44 18.16
C LEU A 67 11.03 3.26 18.82
N GLU A 68 9.73 3.43 18.93
CA GLU A 68 8.86 2.40 19.48
C GLU A 68 7.80 2.03 18.44
N VAL A 69 7.65 0.75 18.18
CA VAL A 69 6.65 0.23 17.25
C VAL A 69 5.49 -0.31 18.04
N ILE A 70 4.28 0.15 17.73
CA ILE A 70 3.07 -0.30 18.42
C ILE A 70 2.15 -0.96 17.39
N ILE A 71 1.68 -2.16 17.72
CA ILE A 71 0.66 -2.86 16.95
C ILE A 71 -0.62 -2.90 17.77
N GLU A 72 -1.67 -2.30 17.23
CA GLU A 72 -2.97 -2.22 17.87
C GLU A 72 -4.07 -2.35 16.82
N ASN A 73 -5.05 -3.22 17.08
CA ASN A 73 -6.20 -3.45 16.20
C ASN A 73 -5.80 -3.79 14.74
N GLY A 74 -4.74 -4.56 14.55
CA GLY A 74 -4.26 -4.93 13.23
C GLY A 74 -3.52 -3.83 12.48
N LYS A 75 -3.18 -2.75 13.17
CA LYS A 75 -2.45 -1.61 12.59
C LYS A 75 -1.09 -1.45 13.28
N ALA A 76 -0.10 -1.03 12.52
CA ALA A 76 1.22 -0.76 13.06
C ALA A 76 1.55 0.72 12.88
N TYR A 77 2.11 1.33 13.91
CA TYR A 77 2.55 2.72 13.87
C TYR A 77 3.79 2.92 14.75
N VAL A 78 4.46 4.02 14.54
CA VAL A 78 5.69 4.37 15.26
C VAL A 78 5.42 5.53 16.21
N THR A 79 5.97 5.43 17.41
CA THR A 79 5.92 6.51 18.40
C THR A 79 7.31 6.68 19.03
N ASN A 80 7.52 7.78 19.71
CA ASN A 80 8.80 8.12 20.36
C ASN A 80 10.02 8.04 19.43
N ALA A 81 9.81 8.42 18.15
CA ALA A 81 10.90 8.39 17.18
C ALA A 81 11.94 9.47 17.48
N ALA A 82 13.21 9.07 17.46
CA ALA A 82 14.34 9.98 17.67
C ALA A 82 14.76 10.73 16.39
N CYS A 83 14.00 10.58 15.31
CA CYS A 83 14.29 11.28 14.05
C CYS A 83 14.08 12.78 14.20
N PRO A 84 14.98 13.62 13.68
CA PRO A 84 14.82 15.08 13.75
C PRO A 84 13.53 15.57 13.08
N ASP A 85 13.14 14.99 11.97
CA ASP A 85 11.95 15.37 11.22
C ASP A 85 10.68 14.66 11.68
N LYS A 86 10.79 13.64 12.53
CA LYS A 86 9.67 12.83 13.05
C LYS A 86 8.73 12.32 11.97
N VAL A 87 9.26 12.05 10.79
CA VAL A 87 8.46 11.55 9.65
C VAL A 87 7.82 10.20 9.98
N CYS A 88 8.55 9.31 10.65
CA CYS A 88 8.05 8.00 11.05
C CYS A 88 6.87 8.10 12.01
N GLU A 89 6.97 9.01 12.98
CA GLU A 89 5.93 9.23 13.98
C GLU A 89 4.68 9.87 13.38
N ASN A 90 4.88 10.74 12.40
CA ASN A 90 3.79 11.44 11.72
C ASN A 90 3.15 10.63 10.58
N THR A 91 3.72 9.49 10.24
CA THR A 91 3.14 8.61 9.21
C THR A 91 1.89 7.92 9.74
N ALA A 92 0.85 7.86 8.93
CA ALA A 92 -0.39 7.19 9.29
C ALA A 92 -0.15 5.70 9.59
N PRO A 93 -0.91 5.10 10.51
CA PRO A 93 -0.77 3.66 10.80
C PRO A 93 -0.96 2.81 9.55
N ILE A 94 -0.15 1.78 9.42
CA ILE A 94 -0.18 0.87 8.27
C ILE A 94 -0.81 -0.46 8.67
N LYS A 95 -1.59 -1.05 7.77
CA LYS A 95 -2.32 -2.29 8.04
C LYS A 95 -2.39 -3.22 6.83
N ASN A 96 -2.23 -2.71 5.63
CA ASN A 96 -2.41 -3.47 4.41
C ASN A 96 -1.07 -3.98 3.88
N LYS A 97 -1.12 -5.12 3.22
CA LYS A 97 0.03 -5.70 2.55
C LYS A 97 0.64 -4.71 1.56
N GLY A 98 1.95 -4.58 1.59
CA GLY A 98 2.67 -3.66 0.71
C GLY A 98 2.85 -2.26 1.27
N GLU A 99 2.16 -1.91 2.35
CA GLU A 99 2.38 -0.63 3.01
C GLU A 99 3.68 -0.66 3.83
N SER A 100 4.34 0.48 3.95
CA SER A 100 5.59 0.57 4.70
C SER A 100 5.75 1.93 5.36
N ILE A 101 6.52 1.96 6.44
CA ILE A 101 6.97 3.19 7.11
C ILE A 101 8.50 3.19 7.03
N ILE A 102 9.06 4.28 6.54
CA ILE A 102 10.51 4.42 6.39
C ILE A 102 10.99 5.53 7.31
N CYS A 103 11.94 5.21 8.18
CA CYS A 103 12.58 6.18 9.07
C CYS A 103 14.00 6.50 8.60
N VAL A 104 14.22 7.73 8.19
CA VAL A 104 15.52 8.22 7.72
C VAL A 104 15.91 9.39 8.62
N PRO A 105 17.13 9.50 9.06
CA PRO A 105 18.36 8.80 8.69
C PRO A 105 18.63 7.47 9.40
N GLN A 106 17.72 7.01 10.27
CA GLN A 106 17.93 5.81 11.08
C GLN A 106 17.95 4.51 10.29
N LYS A 107 17.58 4.55 8.99
CA LYS A 107 17.54 3.39 8.08
C LYS A 107 16.68 2.25 8.60
N ILE A 108 15.57 2.59 9.23
CA ILE A 108 14.59 1.61 9.69
C ILE A 108 13.41 1.59 8.72
N VAL A 109 13.02 0.39 8.31
CA VAL A 109 11.89 0.17 7.44
C VAL A 109 10.93 -0.82 8.09
N LEU A 110 9.68 -0.41 8.25
CA LEU A 110 8.60 -1.28 8.68
C LEU A 110 7.78 -1.63 7.44
N LYS A 111 7.66 -2.91 7.14
CA LYS A 111 6.95 -3.39 5.97
C LYS A 111 5.92 -4.43 6.36
N ILE A 112 4.74 -4.36 5.76
CA ILE A 112 3.68 -5.33 6.01
C ILE A 112 3.70 -6.41 4.94
N ALA A 113 3.74 -7.67 5.38
CA ALA A 113 3.69 -8.85 4.53
C ALA A 113 2.43 -9.65 4.82
N GLY A 114 1.91 -10.35 3.81
CA GLY A 114 0.72 -11.17 3.95
C GLY A 114 0.99 -12.57 4.45
N ASN A 115 2.12 -13.16 4.07
CA ASN A 115 2.51 -14.49 4.51
C ASN A 115 4.04 -14.65 4.42
N GLU A 116 4.53 -15.83 4.80
CA GLU A 116 5.96 -16.09 4.86
C GLU A 116 6.70 -15.92 3.52
N PHE A 117 6.00 -16.13 2.42
CA PHE A 117 6.64 -16.03 1.11
C PHE A 117 7.00 -14.60 0.73
N ASP A 118 6.24 -13.62 1.20
CA ASP A 118 6.52 -12.22 0.94
C ASP A 118 7.74 -11.71 1.72
N ALA A 119 8.13 -12.40 2.79
CA ALA A 119 9.28 -12.04 3.61
C ALA A 119 10.63 -12.38 2.96
N VAL A 120 10.63 -13.23 1.94
CA VAL A 120 11.85 -13.72 1.30
C VAL A 120 12.28 -12.86 0.11
N ILE A 121 11.41 -11.99 -0.35
CA ILE A 121 11.67 -11.14 -1.53
C ILE A 121 12.34 -9.82 -1.12
#